data_0dbb8158ee1721f97fd12dc32d8a897d
#
_entry.id   0dbb8158ee1721f97fd12dc32d8a897d
#
_cell.length_a   1.000
_cell.length_b   1.000
_cell.length_c   1.000
_cell.angle_alpha   90.00
_cell.angle_beta   90.00
_cell.angle_gamma   90.00
#
_symmetry.space_group_name_H-M   'P 1'
#
loop_
_entity.id
_entity.type
_entity.pdbx_description
1 polymer ?
#
loop_
_entity_poly.entity_id
_entity_poly.type
_entity_poly.pdbx_seq_one_letter_code
_entity_poly.pdbx_strand_id
1 'polypeptide(L)'
;LFVQATLHRKGMQNVGVLHALDAAAPRLTRHPESVLARHTDHFNTNPNAAPIVVGGVLRIEEDGTQAALAALPRFKQAACSALAAMGDVLVVGGLKPLALTLAVVSAIYSFFAGLVAIVVLYNAALLGGRAWGLRFGYERGWGVVEAFTGPRVQRVVMLARSLAALAGGVLVGVIARRSFSEGTDHLAIAAAATAGAWLAMKRGVNVGRIAIVLFPLVIVIAMLVK
;
A
#
# COMPACT_ATOMS: atom_id res chain seq x y z
N LEU A 1 -4.94 6.74 12.76
CA LEU A 1 -4.47 6.85 11.37
C LEU A 1 -3.08 6.27 11.14
N PHE A 2 -2.22 6.20 12.16
CA PHE A 2 -0.83 5.75 12.06
C PHE A 2 -0.59 4.44 12.83
N VAL A 3 -1.47 3.44 12.63
CA VAL A 3 -1.40 2.15 13.34
C VAL A 3 -0.06 1.42 13.17
N GLN A 4 0.70 1.76 12.13
CA GLN A 4 2.00 1.14 11.85
C GLN A 4 3.16 1.77 12.65
N ALA A 5 2.97 2.92 13.30
CA ALA A 5 4.03 3.58 14.06
C ALA A 5 4.52 2.76 15.25
N THR A 6 3.70 1.83 15.75
CA THR A 6 3.98 0.94 16.87
C THR A 6 4.13 -0.53 16.44
N LEU A 7 4.57 -0.76 15.19
CA LEU A 7 4.75 -2.11 14.66
C LEU A 7 5.78 -2.89 15.49
N HIS A 8 5.38 -4.07 15.95
CA HIS A 8 6.27 -4.95 16.70
C HIS A 8 6.06 -6.44 16.33
N ARG A 9 7.08 -7.24 16.59
CA ARG A 9 7.17 -8.61 16.08
C ARG A 9 6.06 -9.56 16.57
N LYS A 10 5.53 -9.37 17.78
CA LYS A 10 4.59 -10.31 18.40
C LYS A 10 3.13 -10.05 18.03
N GLY A 11 2.71 -8.79 17.96
CA GLY A 11 1.31 -8.40 17.71
C GLY A 11 1.11 -7.59 16.43
N MET A 12 2.18 -7.34 15.68
CA MET A 12 2.21 -6.51 14.46
C MET A 12 1.69 -5.08 14.72
N GLN A 13 0.52 -4.74 14.22
CA GLN A 13 -0.09 -3.41 14.32
C GLN A 13 -1.05 -3.25 15.52
N ASN A 14 -1.19 -4.28 16.39
CA ASN A 14 -2.21 -4.31 17.43
C ASN A 14 -2.10 -3.13 18.42
N VAL A 15 -0.89 -2.72 18.82
CA VAL A 15 -0.70 -1.57 19.73
C VAL A 15 -1.23 -0.27 19.13
N GLY A 16 -1.01 -0.05 17.83
CA GLY A 16 -1.56 1.10 17.13
C GLY A 16 -3.09 1.05 17.02
N VAL A 17 -3.66 -0.13 16.89
CA VAL A 17 -5.11 -0.34 16.93
C VAL A 17 -5.65 -0.10 18.32
N LEU A 18 -5.03 -0.64 19.37
CA LEU A 18 -5.40 -0.39 20.77
C LEU A 18 -5.39 1.09 21.10
N HIS A 19 -4.37 1.83 20.68
CA HIS A 19 -4.31 3.27 20.88
C HIS A 19 -5.43 4.02 20.16
N ALA A 20 -5.83 3.57 18.96
CA ALA A 20 -6.96 4.14 18.24
C ALA A 20 -8.30 3.83 18.93
N LEU A 21 -8.46 2.61 19.48
CA LEU A 21 -9.65 2.20 20.21
C LEU A 21 -9.75 2.86 21.57
N ASP A 22 -8.65 3.06 22.28
CA ASP A 22 -8.60 3.72 23.58
C ASP A 22 -9.23 5.12 23.54
N ALA A 23 -8.93 5.88 22.49
CA ALA A 23 -9.53 7.21 22.27
C ALA A 23 -11.06 7.17 22.06
N ALA A 24 -11.61 6.05 21.57
CA ALA A 24 -13.03 5.89 21.27
C ALA A 24 -13.80 5.14 22.38
N ALA A 25 -13.14 4.22 23.08
CA ALA A 25 -13.74 3.31 24.05
C ALA A 25 -14.63 4.00 25.11
N PRO A 26 -14.27 5.16 25.69
CA PRO A 26 -15.13 5.86 26.67
C PRO A 26 -16.48 6.32 26.10
N ARG A 27 -16.59 6.42 24.76
CA ARG A 27 -17.84 6.80 24.07
C ARG A 27 -18.69 5.59 23.71
N LEU A 28 -18.08 4.40 23.67
CA LEU A 28 -18.74 3.15 23.25
C LEU A 28 -19.35 2.41 24.44
N THR A 29 -18.72 2.47 25.60
CA THR A 29 -19.12 1.68 26.76
C THR A 29 -18.73 2.36 28.08
N ARG A 30 -19.42 1.94 29.18
CA ARG A 30 -19.04 2.34 30.54
C ARG A 30 -17.79 1.60 31.06
N HIS A 31 -17.37 0.54 30.37
CA HIS A 31 -16.24 -0.30 30.73
C HIS A 31 -15.20 -0.30 29.57
N PRO A 32 -14.49 0.83 29.33
CA PRO A 32 -13.55 0.96 28.22
C PRO A 32 -12.42 -0.07 28.25
N GLU A 33 -11.99 -0.51 29.43
CA GLU A 33 -11.00 -1.58 29.64
C GLU A 33 -11.41 -2.89 28.99
N SER A 34 -12.71 -3.20 28.96
CA SER A 34 -13.22 -4.41 28.33
C SER A 34 -13.09 -4.39 26.81
N VAL A 35 -13.19 -3.22 26.18
CA VAL A 35 -12.93 -3.02 24.75
C VAL A 35 -11.47 -3.31 24.46
N LEU A 36 -10.56 -2.70 25.20
CA LEU A 36 -9.12 -2.87 24.97
C LEU A 36 -8.69 -4.34 25.18
N ALA A 37 -9.20 -5.00 26.22
CA ALA A 37 -8.89 -6.41 26.48
C ALA A 37 -9.23 -7.35 25.31
N ARG A 38 -10.31 -7.07 24.55
CA ARG A 38 -10.73 -7.87 23.38
C ARG A 38 -9.85 -7.67 22.16
N HIS A 39 -8.98 -6.64 22.14
CA HIS A 39 -8.19 -6.28 20.97
C HIS A 39 -6.67 -6.41 21.16
N THR A 40 -6.24 -7.14 22.19
CA THR A 40 -4.81 -7.42 22.44
C THR A 40 -4.19 -8.41 21.46
N ASP A 41 -5.01 -9.14 20.71
CA ASP A 41 -4.59 -10.16 19.76
C ASP A 41 -3.81 -9.57 18.57
N HIS A 42 -3.18 -10.48 17.81
CA HIS A 42 -2.49 -10.17 16.58
C HIS A 42 -3.39 -9.41 15.58
N PHE A 43 -2.90 -8.29 15.08
CA PHE A 43 -3.56 -7.49 14.06
C PHE A 43 -2.56 -7.11 12.96
N ASN A 44 -2.81 -7.55 11.74
CA ASN A 44 -1.95 -7.23 10.59
C ASN A 44 -2.78 -7.09 9.32
N THR A 45 -2.66 -5.94 8.67
CA THR A 45 -3.27 -5.65 7.37
C THR A 45 -2.45 -4.58 6.65
N ASN A 46 -2.82 -4.21 5.41
CA ASN A 46 -2.19 -3.07 4.75
C ASN A 46 -2.43 -1.79 5.58
N PRO A 47 -1.38 -1.03 5.93
CA PRO A 47 -1.50 0.11 6.84
C PRO A 47 -2.40 1.24 6.31
N ASN A 48 -2.60 1.33 5.00
CA ASN A 48 -3.52 2.31 4.42
C ASN A 48 -4.98 1.85 4.49
N ALA A 49 -5.21 0.54 4.59
CA ALA A 49 -6.52 -0.07 4.74
C ALA A 49 -6.90 -0.37 6.20
N ALA A 50 -5.94 -0.40 7.12
CA ALA A 50 -6.17 -0.64 8.54
C ALA A 50 -7.28 0.25 9.16
N PRO A 51 -7.39 1.54 8.85
CA PRO A 51 -8.47 2.38 9.37
C PRO A 51 -9.87 1.88 9.01
N ILE A 52 -10.04 1.21 7.87
CA ILE A 52 -11.31 0.61 7.45
C ILE A 52 -11.72 -0.51 8.43
N VAL A 53 -10.75 -1.38 8.78
CA VAL A 53 -11.00 -2.46 9.76
C VAL A 53 -11.32 -1.88 11.13
N VAL A 54 -10.54 -0.86 11.57
CA VAL A 54 -10.77 -0.18 12.84
C VAL A 54 -12.17 0.46 12.89
N GLY A 55 -12.60 1.11 11.81
CA GLY A 55 -13.96 1.63 11.71
C GLY A 55 -15.03 0.56 11.87
N GLY A 56 -14.88 -0.57 11.18
CA GLY A 56 -15.80 -1.71 11.33
C GLY A 56 -15.82 -2.29 12.75
N VAL A 57 -14.65 -2.40 13.38
CA VAL A 57 -14.52 -2.81 14.79
C VAL A 57 -15.28 -1.86 15.71
N LEU A 58 -15.10 -0.54 15.56
CA LEU A 58 -15.80 0.45 16.38
C LEU A 58 -17.31 0.33 16.26
N ARG A 59 -17.83 0.09 15.05
CA ARG A 59 -19.27 -0.11 14.82
C ARG A 59 -19.80 -1.36 15.52
N ILE A 60 -19.01 -2.44 15.50
CA ILE A 60 -19.39 -3.70 16.15
C ILE A 60 -19.32 -3.59 17.69
N GLU A 61 -18.33 -2.89 18.21
CA GLU A 61 -18.23 -2.61 19.65
C GLU A 61 -19.38 -1.72 20.13
N GLU A 62 -19.83 -0.76 19.31
CA GLU A 62 -20.97 0.11 19.62
C GLU A 62 -22.29 -0.67 19.67
N ASP A 63 -22.48 -1.67 18.80
CA ASP A 63 -23.62 -2.59 18.85
C ASP A 63 -23.67 -3.35 20.19
N GLY A 64 -22.51 -3.76 20.72
CA GLY A 64 -22.34 -4.27 22.05
C GLY A 64 -23.10 -5.56 22.38
N THR A 65 -23.83 -6.15 21.42
CA THR A 65 -24.52 -7.41 21.64
C THR A 65 -23.51 -8.54 21.85
N GLN A 66 -23.83 -9.49 22.74
CA GLN A 66 -22.95 -10.59 23.05
C GLN A 66 -22.61 -11.43 21.79
N ALA A 67 -23.57 -11.58 20.89
CA ALA A 67 -23.36 -12.26 19.60
C ALA A 67 -22.39 -11.52 18.69
N ALA A 68 -22.51 -10.19 18.58
CA ALA A 68 -21.61 -9.33 17.81
C ALA A 68 -20.18 -9.40 18.38
N LEU A 69 -20.02 -9.23 19.68
CA LEU A 69 -18.72 -9.30 20.34
C LEU A 69 -18.05 -10.68 20.22
N ALA A 70 -18.81 -11.77 20.30
CA ALA A 70 -18.29 -13.12 20.10
C ALA A 70 -17.82 -13.40 18.67
N ALA A 71 -18.42 -12.74 17.67
CA ALA A 71 -18.05 -12.88 16.26
C ALA A 71 -16.90 -11.95 15.82
N LEU A 72 -16.51 -10.99 16.64
CA LEU A 72 -15.52 -9.95 16.34
C LEU A 72 -14.14 -10.50 15.94
N PRO A 73 -13.58 -11.57 16.53
CA PRO A 73 -12.33 -12.15 16.07
C PRO A 73 -12.39 -12.67 14.63
N ARG A 74 -13.51 -13.28 14.23
CA ARG A 74 -13.74 -13.75 12.85
C ARG A 74 -13.83 -12.58 11.88
N PHE A 75 -14.52 -11.51 12.25
CA PHE A 75 -14.58 -10.28 11.46
C PHE A 75 -13.17 -9.69 11.26
N LYS A 76 -12.40 -9.50 12.34
CA LYS A 76 -11.02 -8.99 12.25
C LYS A 76 -10.17 -9.82 11.28
N GLN A 77 -10.20 -11.15 11.42
CA GLN A 77 -9.43 -12.04 10.55
C GLN A 77 -9.82 -11.90 9.08
N ALA A 78 -11.11 -11.95 8.77
CA ALA A 78 -11.62 -11.83 7.39
C ALA A 78 -11.32 -10.45 6.79
N ALA A 79 -11.60 -9.38 7.53
CA ALA A 79 -11.38 -8.00 7.09
C ALA A 79 -9.89 -7.69 6.91
N CYS A 80 -9.03 -8.11 7.85
CA CYS A 80 -7.59 -7.91 7.73
C CYS A 80 -7.02 -8.62 6.50
N SER A 81 -7.42 -9.87 6.24
CA SER A 81 -6.94 -10.63 5.08
C SER A 81 -7.39 -10.02 3.75
N ALA A 82 -8.68 -9.70 3.63
CA ALA A 82 -9.24 -9.11 2.40
C ALA A 82 -8.61 -7.74 2.10
N LEU A 83 -8.48 -6.90 3.12
CA LEU A 83 -7.95 -5.54 2.99
C LEU A 83 -6.42 -5.50 2.86
N ALA A 84 -5.68 -6.50 3.39
CA ALA A 84 -4.26 -6.64 3.12
C ALA A 84 -4.02 -6.87 1.63
N ALA A 85 -4.68 -7.89 1.05
CA ALA A 85 -4.54 -8.22 -0.37
C ALA A 85 -4.94 -7.05 -1.28
N MET A 86 -6.08 -6.41 -1.02
CA MET A 86 -6.57 -5.27 -1.79
C MET A 86 -5.63 -4.06 -1.66
N GLY A 87 -5.22 -3.72 -0.43
CA GLY A 87 -4.34 -2.59 -0.18
C GLY A 87 -2.96 -2.76 -0.83
N ASP A 88 -2.41 -3.98 -0.82
CA ASP A 88 -1.13 -4.27 -1.47
C ASP A 88 -1.25 -4.11 -2.99
N VAL A 89 -2.31 -4.61 -3.60
CA VAL A 89 -2.51 -4.46 -5.04
C VAL A 89 -2.78 -3.03 -5.45
N LEU A 90 -3.62 -2.30 -4.72
CA LEU A 90 -4.00 -0.93 -5.06
C LEU A 90 -2.87 0.07 -4.75
N VAL A 91 -2.29 0.00 -3.55
CA VAL A 91 -1.31 0.99 -3.10
C VAL A 91 0.10 0.61 -3.57
N VAL A 92 0.55 -0.62 -3.27
CA VAL A 92 1.92 -1.05 -3.58
C VAL A 92 2.06 -1.41 -5.06
N GLY A 93 1.07 -2.07 -5.65
CA GLY A 93 1.07 -2.49 -7.05
C GLY A 93 0.55 -1.45 -8.05
N GLY A 94 -0.12 -0.39 -7.59
CA GLY A 94 -0.74 0.64 -8.44
C GLY A 94 -0.24 2.06 -8.12
N LEU A 95 -0.73 2.66 -7.06
CA LEU A 95 -0.50 4.08 -6.74
C LEU A 95 0.98 4.42 -6.51
N LYS A 96 1.71 3.56 -5.80
CA LYS A 96 3.13 3.81 -5.50
C LYS A 96 4.01 3.77 -6.75
N PRO A 97 3.94 2.75 -7.63
CA PRO A 97 4.68 2.76 -8.89
C PRO A 97 4.31 3.95 -9.79
N LEU A 98 3.03 4.30 -9.88
CA LEU A 98 2.57 5.46 -10.64
C LEU A 98 3.21 6.75 -10.14
N ALA A 99 3.13 7.01 -8.83
CA ALA A 99 3.71 8.21 -8.22
C ALA A 99 5.24 8.26 -8.39
N LEU A 100 5.94 7.14 -8.18
CA LEU A 100 7.39 7.05 -8.37
C LEU A 100 7.78 7.32 -9.82
N THR A 101 7.07 6.74 -10.79
CA THR A 101 7.34 6.97 -12.21
C THR A 101 7.17 8.42 -12.60
N LEU A 102 6.08 9.06 -12.16
CA LEU A 102 5.84 10.49 -12.41
C LEU A 102 6.90 11.37 -11.74
N ALA A 103 7.35 11.01 -10.54
CA ALA A 103 8.40 11.73 -9.85
C ALA A 103 9.75 11.63 -10.58
N VAL A 104 10.10 10.44 -11.09
CA VAL A 104 11.32 10.23 -11.89
C VAL A 104 11.25 11.02 -13.20
N VAL A 105 10.11 11.00 -13.90
CA VAL A 105 9.92 11.79 -15.13
C VAL A 105 10.07 13.29 -14.84
N SER A 106 9.45 13.78 -13.76
CA SER A 106 9.59 15.20 -13.34
C SER A 106 11.05 15.57 -13.03
N ALA A 107 11.80 14.66 -12.37
CA ALA A 107 13.22 14.87 -12.08
C ALA A 107 14.08 14.90 -13.35
N ILE A 108 13.82 14.00 -14.32
CA ILE A 108 14.52 13.97 -15.62
C ILE A 108 14.40 15.30 -16.36
N TYR A 109 13.24 15.93 -16.31
CA TYR A 109 12.99 17.24 -16.94
C TYR A 109 13.30 18.44 -16.03
N SER A 110 13.95 18.22 -14.88
CA SER A 110 14.25 19.25 -13.87
C SER A 110 13.01 20.04 -13.42
N PHE A 111 11.85 19.40 -13.48
CA PHE A 111 10.57 20.02 -13.11
C PHE A 111 10.31 19.85 -11.60
N PHE A 112 11.00 20.66 -10.79
CA PHE A 112 10.94 20.57 -9.33
C PHE A 112 9.52 20.77 -8.77
N ALA A 113 8.76 21.71 -9.30
CA ALA A 113 7.37 21.92 -8.88
C ALA A 113 6.49 20.70 -9.13
N GLY A 114 6.71 19.98 -10.23
CA GLY A 114 6.03 18.71 -10.53
C GLY A 114 6.38 17.62 -9.53
N LEU A 115 7.65 17.50 -9.16
CA LEU A 115 8.09 16.55 -8.15
C LEU A 115 7.41 16.82 -6.80
N VAL A 116 7.41 18.06 -6.33
CA VAL A 116 6.75 18.47 -5.08
C VAL A 116 5.25 18.18 -5.14
N ALA A 117 4.59 18.54 -6.25
CA ALA A 117 3.16 18.29 -6.44
C ALA A 117 2.81 16.80 -6.35
N ILE A 118 3.61 15.91 -6.97
CA ILE A 118 3.40 14.46 -6.91
C ILE A 118 3.55 13.95 -5.49
N VAL A 119 4.56 14.38 -4.75
CA VAL A 119 4.77 13.98 -3.35
C VAL A 119 3.60 14.43 -2.48
N VAL A 120 3.15 15.68 -2.64
CA VAL A 120 2.01 16.22 -1.89
C VAL A 120 0.72 15.47 -2.22
N LEU A 121 0.40 15.31 -3.51
CA LEU A 121 -0.82 14.63 -3.95
C LEU A 121 -0.85 13.16 -3.52
N TYR A 122 0.28 12.45 -3.65
CA TYR A 122 0.37 11.06 -3.21
C TYR A 122 0.10 10.91 -1.71
N ASN A 123 0.74 11.72 -0.88
CA ASN A 123 0.51 11.68 0.57
C ASN A 123 -0.89 12.15 0.96
N ALA A 124 -1.42 13.18 0.32
CA ALA A 124 -2.79 13.65 0.53
C ALA A 124 -3.81 12.56 0.19
N ALA A 125 -3.63 11.84 -0.92
CA ALA A 125 -4.48 10.72 -1.29
C ALA A 125 -4.43 9.58 -0.26
N LEU A 126 -3.24 9.22 0.25
CA LEU A 126 -3.09 8.20 1.29
C LEU A 126 -3.73 8.63 2.62
N LEU A 127 -3.49 9.86 3.06
CA LEU A 127 -4.05 10.37 4.33
C LEU A 127 -5.57 10.54 4.22
N GLY A 128 -6.05 11.11 3.11
CA GLY A 128 -7.48 11.22 2.81
C GLY A 128 -8.16 9.85 2.74
N GLY A 129 -7.52 8.89 2.08
CA GLY A 129 -7.99 7.50 2.01
C GLY A 129 -8.09 6.83 3.39
N ARG A 130 -7.15 7.09 4.30
CA ARG A 130 -7.20 6.58 5.68
C ARG A 130 -8.34 7.22 6.49
N ALA A 131 -8.52 8.55 6.38
CA ALA A 131 -9.60 9.25 7.06
C ALA A 131 -10.97 8.80 6.55
N TRP A 132 -11.14 8.75 5.23
CA TRP A 132 -12.34 8.21 4.60
C TRP A 132 -12.57 6.75 4.99
N GLY A 133 -11.51 5.94 4.98
CA GLY A 133 -11.56 4.52 5.31
C GLY A 133 -12.09 4.24 6.71
N LEU A 134 -11.70 5.04 7.70
CA LEU A 134 -12.21 4.92 9.07
C LEU A 134 -13.74 5.14 9.09
N ARG A 135 -14.19 6.21 8.47
CA ARG A 135 -15.62 6.53 8.36
C ARG A 135 -16.39 5.46 7.60
N PHE A 136 -15.88 5.07 6.44
CA PHE A 136 -16.47 4.02 5.62
C PHE A 136 -16.61 2.69 6.38
N GLY A 137 -15.56 2.29 7.09
CA GLY A 137 -15.56 1.07 7.91
C GLY A 137 -16.62 1.14 9.02
N TYR A 138 -16.72 2.28 9.69
CA TYR A 138 -17.72 2.50 10.72
C TYR A 138 -19.15 2.46 10.17
N GLU A 139 -19.42 3.11 9.04
CA GLU A 139 -20.74 3.11 8.39
C GLU A 139 -21.15 1.71 7.89
N ARG A 140 -20.17 0.88 7.47
CA ARG A 140 -20.43 -0.46 6.91
C ARG A 140 -20.44 -1.57 7.95
N GLY A 141 -19.71 -1.44 9.05
CA GLY A 141 -19.62 -2.47 10.06
C GLY A 141 -19.27 -3.84 9.48
N TRP A 142 -20.15 -4.82 9.64
CA TRP A 142 -20.00 -6.19 9.11
C TRP A 142 -19.87 -6.26 7.59
N GLY A 143 -20.46 -5.33 6.85
CA GLY A 143 -20.45 -5.28 5.38
C GLY A 143 -19.11 -4.84 4.77
N VAL A 144 -18.10 -4.55 5.57
CA VAL A 144 -16.76 -4.13 5.08
C VAL A 144 -16.16 -5.18 4.16
N VAL A 145 -16.15 -6.45 4.54
CA VAL A 145 -15.52 -7.52 3.76
C VAL A 145 -16.17 -7.65 2.38
N GLU A 146 -17.49 -7.68 2.35
CA GLU A 146 -18.26 -7.78 1.10
C GLU A 146 -18.03 -6.57 0.19
N ALA A 147 -17.95 -5.36 0.76
CA ALA A 147 -17.72 -4.14 0.00
C ALA A 147 -16.38 -4.17 -0.77
N PHE A 148 -15.35 -4.85 -0.24
CA PHE A 148 -14.03 -4.93 -0.86
C PHE A 148 -13.77 -6.19 -1.68
N THR A 149 -14.68 -7.15 -1.71
CA THR A 149 -14.59 -8.34 -2.58
C THR A 149 -15.37 -8.20 -3.88
N GLY A 150 -16.17 -7.14 -4.02
CA GLY A 150 -17.07 -6.92 -5.14
C GLY A 150 -16.39 -6.53 -6.47
N PRO A 151 -17.12 -6.67 -7.61
CA PRO A 151 -16.57 -6.41 -8.95
C PRO A 151 -16.18 -4.95 -9.21
N ARG A 152 -16.76 -4.00 -8.46
CA ARG A 152 -16.38 -2.58 -8.54
C ARG A 152 -14.94 -2.36 -8.08
N VAL A 153 -14.56 -3.00 -6.97
CA VAL A 153 -13.20 -2.90 -6.43
C VAL A 153 -12.20 -3.55 -7.37
N GLN A 154 -12.54 -4.71 -7.96
CA GLN A 154 -11.70 -5.37 -8.96
C GLN A 154 -11.42 -4.46 -10.16
N ARG A 155 -12.43 -3.70 -10.64
CA ARG A 155 -12.24 -2.70 -11.71
C ARG A 155 -11.29 -1.57 -11.32
N VAL A 156 -11.43 -1.03 -10.10
CA VAL A 156 -10.52 0.02 -9.59
C VAL A 156 -9.08 -0.50 -9.48
N VAL A 157 -8.91 -1.73 -9.00
CA VAL A 157 -7.61 -2.41 -8.93
C VAL A 157 -7.00 -2.58 -10.32
N MET A 158 -7.77 -3.07 -11.29
CA MET A 158 -7.30 -3.21 -12.68
C MET A 158 -6.91 -1.86 -13.29
N LEU A 159 -7.71 -0.83 -13.09
CA LEU A 159 -7.41 0.52 -13.57
C LEU A 159 -6.10 1.05 -12.96
N ALA A 160 -5.92 0.93 -11.65
CA ALA A 160 -4.70 1.37 -10.98
C ALA A 160 -3.44 0.66 -11.52
N ARG A 161 -3.54 -0.65 -11.77
CA ARG A 161 -2.45 -1.44 -12.37
C ARG A 161 -2.17 -1.03 -13.81
N SER A 162 -3.21 -0.79 -14.61
CA SER A 162 -3.08 -0.35 -16.00
C SER A 162 -2.43 1.03 -16.09
N LEU A 163 -2.82 1.96 -15.22
CA LEU A 163 -2.20 3.29 -15.13
C LEU A 163 -0.73 3.21 -14.71
N ALA A 164 -0.40 2.34 -13.76
CA ALA A 164 0.98 2.13 -13.34
C ALA A 164 1.83 1.53 -14.47
N ALA A 165 1.28 0.57 -15.23
CA ALA A 165 1.95 -0.03 -16.39
C ALA A 165 2.15 1.00 -17.52
N LEU A 166 1.12 1.81 -17.81
CA LEU A 166 1.20 2.90 -18.80
C LEU A 166 2.28 3.91 -18.40
N ALA A 167 2.29 4.35 -17.15
CA ALA A 167 3.29 5.28 -16.65
C ALA A 167 4.70 4.70 -16.74
N GLY A 168 4.87 3.40 -16.42
CA GLY A 168 6.14 2.69 -16.62
C GLY A 168 6.58 2.68 -18.08
N GLY A 169 5.66 2.43 -19.02
CA GLY A 169 5.93 2.50 -20.45
C GLY A 169 6.37 3.90 -20.91
N VAL A 170 5.70 4.94 -20.39
CA VAL A 170 6.09 6.34 -20.65
C VAL A 170 7.50 6.61 -20.12
N LEU A 171 7.84 6.16 -18.92
CA LEU A 171 9.18 6.32 -18.35
C LEU A 171 10.24 5.66 -19.23
N VAL A 172 9.99 4.43 -19.67
CA VAL A 172 10.90 3.71 -20.60
C VAL A 172 11.07 4.52 -21.89
N GLY A 173 9.99 5.03 -22.47
CA GLY A 173 10.03 5.88 -23.67
C GLY A 173 10.83 7.19 -23.47
N VAL A 174 10.69 7.83 -22.31
CA VAL A 174 11.46 9.06 -21.96
C VAL A 174 12.94 8.76 -21.84
N ILE A 175 13.30 7.68 -21.15
CA ILE A 175 14.70 7.24 -20.98
C ILE A 175 15.27 6.87 -22.34
N ALA A 176 14.53 6.10 -23.16
CA ALA A 176 14.93 5.72 -24.49
C ALA A 176 15.25 6.93 -25.38
N ARG A 177 14.30 7.88 -25.44
CA ARG A 177 14.49 9.11 -26.24
C ARG A 177 15.74 9.88 -25.81
N ARG A 178 15.96 10.00 -24.49
CA ARG A 178 17.12 10.73 -23.97
C ARG A 178 18.43 10.02 -24.31
N SER A 179 18.50 8.70 -24.15
CA SER A 179 19.66 7.88 -24.51
C SER A 179 20.01 8.01 -25.99
N PHE A 180 19.03 8.01 -26.89
CA PHE A 180 19.26 8.20 -28.32
C PHE A 180 19.76 9.60 -28.64
N SER A 181 19.28 10.63 -27.96
CA SER A 181 19.71 12.03 -28.22
C SER A 181 21.11 12.32 -27.66
N GLU A 182 21.53 11.62 -26.61
CA GLU A 182 22.84 11.80 -25.96
C GLU A 182 23.91 10.84 -26.50
N GLY A 183 23.54 9.95 -27.47
CA GLY A 183 24.47 8.97 -28.07
C GLY A 183 24.99 7.93 -27.08
N THR A 184 24.27 7.66 -26.01
CA THR A 184 24.66 6.77 -24.94
C THR A 184 24.02 5.38 -25.06
N ASP A 185 24.79 4.32 -24.77
CA ASP A 185 24.32 2.92 -24.85
C ASP A 185 23.40 2.50 -23.66
N HIS A 186 22.84 3.47 -22.96
CA HIS A 186 21.97 3.19 -21.78
C HIS A 186 20.77 2.29 -22.10
N LEU A 187 20.25 2.35 -23.33
CA LEU A 187 19.18 1.46 -23.80
C LEU A 187 19.64 0.02 -23.93
N ALA A 188 20.83 -0.20 -24.51
CA ALA A 188 21.39 -1.53 -24.64
C ALA A 188 21.64 -2.14 -23.25
N ILE A 189 22.18 -1.35 -22.31
CA ILE A 189 22.41 -1.76 -20.92
C ILE A 189 21.07 -2.09 -20.22
N ALA A 190 20.04 -1.23 -20.35
CA ALA A 190 18.73 -1.47 -19.77
C ALA A 190 18.04 -2.71 -20.36
N ALA A 191 18.12 -2.88 -21.66
CA ALA A 191 17.58 -4.05 -22.35
C ALA A 191 18.30 -5.35 -21.92
N ALA A 192 19.62 -5.33 -21.82
CA ALA A 192 20.41 -6.47 -21.35
C ALA A 192 20.11 -6.81 -19.89
N ALA A 193 19.98 -5.81 -19.01
CA ALA A 193 19.60 -6.02 -17.61
C ALA A 193 18.19 -6.61 -17.48
N THR A 194 17.24 -6.11 -18.27
CA THR A 194 15.86 -6.61 -18.28
C THR A 194 15.77 -8.03 -18.80
N ALA A 195 16.47 -8.34 -19.89
CA ALA A 195 16.55 -9.70 -20.44
C ALA A 195 17.23 -10.66 -19.46
N GLY A 196 18.31 -10.25 -18.81
CA GLY A 196 18.99 -11.02 -17.77
C GLY A 196 18.10 -11.31 -16.56
N ALA A 197 17.36 -10.29 -16.09
CA ALA A 197 16.40 -10.47 -15.01
C ALA A 197 15.27 -11.44 -15.38
N TRP A 198 14.73 -11.31 -16.59
CA TRP A 198 13.69 -12.21 -17.11
C TRP A 198 14.17 -13.66 -17.23
N LEU A 199 15.38 -13.88 -17.74
CA LEU A 199 16.00 -15.21 -17.83
C LEU A 199 16.25 -15.82 -16.44
N ALA A 200 16.71 -15.01 -15.48
CA ALA A 200 16.92 -15.45 -14.11
C ALA A 200 15.59 -15.85 -13.43
N MET A 201 14.52 -15.08 -13.66
CA MET A 201 13.18 -15.43 -13.17
C MET A 201 12.67 -16.74 -13.78
N LYS A 202 12.87 -16.96 -15.08
CA LYS A 202 12.53 -18.25 -15.73
C LYS A 202 13.29 -19.44 -15.13
N ARG A 203 14.48 -19.23 -14.58
CA ARG A 203 15.28 -20.24 -13.88
C ARG A 203 14.95 -20.36 -12.39
N GLY A 204 13.86 -19.73 -11.92
CA GLY A 204 13.39 -19.81 -10.54
C GLY A 204 14.16 -18.95 -9.54
N VAL A 205 14.97 -18.00 -10.01
CA VAL A 205 15.66 -17.06 -9.11
C VAL A 205 14.63 -16.07 -8.55
N ASN A 206 14.63 -15.89 -7.23
CA ASN A 206 13.72 -14.97 -6.54
C ASN A 206 13.97 -13.52 -6.97
N VAL A 207 12.87 -12.80 -7.29
CA VAL A 207 12.89 -11.39 -7.72
C VAL A 207 13.67 -10.49 -6.75
N GLY A 208 13.56 -10.73 -5.44
CA GLY A 208 14.34 -10.00 -4.42
C GLY A 208 15.85 -10.17 -4.55
N ARG A 209 16.33 -11.38 -4.87
CA ARG A 209 17.76 -11.63 -5.12
C ARG A 209 18.24 -10.95 -6.40
N ILE A 210 17.40 -10.92 -7.44
CA ILE A 210 17.69 -10.21 -8.69
C ILE A 210 17.83 -8.71 -8.41
N ALA A 211 16.90 -8.12 -7.64
CA ALA A 211 16.93 -6.71 -7.29
C ALA A 211 18.18 -6.33 -6.48
N ILE A 212 18.59 -7.15 -5.51
CA ILE A 212 19.79 -6.94 -4.68
C ILE A 212 21.08 -6.90 -5.54
N VAL A 213 21.13 -7.68 -6.61
CA VAL A 213 22.30 -7.73 -7.49
C VAL A 213 22.25 -6.63 -8.56
N LEU A 214 21.08 -6.43 -9.17
CA LEU A 214 20.96 -5.46 -10.28
C LEU A 214 21.01 -4.01 -9.80
N PHE A 215 20.50 -3.68 -8.62
CA PHE A 215 20.44 -2.31 -8.14
C PHE A 215 21.84 -1.68 -7.95
N PRO A 216 22.80 -2.31 -7.22
CA PRO A 216 24.16 -1.79 -7.15
C PRO A 216 24.88 -1.80 -8.50
N LEU A 217 24.65 -2.84 -9.33
CA LEU A 217 25.25 -2.91 -10.66
C LEU A 217 24.83 -1.75 -11.56
N VAL A 218 23.54 -1.40 -11.57
CA VAL A 218 23.04 -0.25 -12.31
C VAL A 218 23.63 1.07 -11.82
N ILE A 219 23.81 1.23 -10.49
CA ILE A 219 24.45 2.40 -9.92
C ILE A 219 25.92 2.49 -10.37
N VAL A 220 26.68 1.39 -10.27
CA VAL A 220 28.10 1.35 -10.69
C VAL A 220 28.22 1.66 -12.18
N ILE A 221 27.39 1.06 -13.04
CA ILE A 221 27.40 1.34 -14.47
C ILE A 221 27.07 2.82 -14.73
N ALA A 222 26.05 3.38 -14.06
CA ALA A 222 25.68 4.78 -14.19
C ALA A 222 26.79 5.75 -13.74
N MET A 223 27.69 5.34 -12.82
CA MET A 223 28.85 6.11 -12.38
C MET A 223 30.04 6.00 -13.34
N LEU A 224 30.16 4.88 -14.07
CA LEU A 224 31.29 4.64 -15.00
C LEU A 224 31.03 5.22 -16.42
N VAL A 225 29.75 5.49 -16.77
CA VAL A 225 29.33 6.01 -18.09
C VAL A 225 29.25 7.57 -18.07
N LYS A 226 29.82 8.23 -17.06
CA LYS A 226 30.09 9.64 -17.07
C LYS A 226 31.43 9.88 -17.75
#